data_e051a82fd46ec77da602029147d6f63d
#
_entry.id   e051a82fd46ec77da602029147d6f63d
#
_cell.length_a   1.000
_cell.length_b   1.000
_cell.length_c   1.000
_cell.angle_alpha   90.00
_cell.angle_beta   90.00
_cell.angle_gamma   90.00
#
_symmetry.space_group_name_H-M   'P 1'
#
loop_
_entity.id
_entity.type
_entity.pdbx_description
1 polymer ?
#
loop_
_entity_poly.entity_id
_entity_poly.type
_entity_poly.pdbx_seq_one_letter_code
_entity_poly.pdbx_strand_id
1 'polypeptide(L)'
;MSVRAPGPIGVAAVALAVGGFIGVGTPLVRASMRPWRLGEFDPAGARMVEGIAAPKVDAPSTQFAFGTMGEGAEETHEFVIRNSGDAPLKITRGATSCSCTVSDFESSEGGDTDGEKLLEPGAAAKLRLKWRGKKGGAFRQQATVFTNDPRRPEIVFVVEGFVVPIWKAEPKSIVLTSIPSQGGVKATSRIFTYGEEPPQVAGITTPDAESPQAVSFTTTPLSAEEIARERGATGGI
;
A
#
# COMPACT_ATOMS: atom_id res chain seq x y z
N MET A 1 0.62 -18.98 81.55
CA MET A 1 -0.24 -17.95 80.99
C MET A 1 -1.18 -18.62 80.02
N SER A 2 -2.45 -18.81 80.41
CA SER A 2 -3.42 -19.45 79.57
C SER A 2 -4.05 -18.42 78.59
N VAL A 3 -3.76 -18.51 77.29
CA VAL A 3 -4.39 -17.65 76.30
C VAL A 3 -5.77 -18.22 76.01
N ARG A 4 -6.80 -17.52 76.50
CA ARG A 4 -8.19 -17.88 76.29
C ARG A 4 -8.52 -17.66 74.81
N ALA A 5 -8.94 -18.69 74.11
CA ALA A 5 -9.36 -18.58 72.72
C ALA A 5 -10.55 -17.58 72.59
N PRO A 6 -10.58 -16.73 71.53
CA PRO A 6 -11.68 -15.79 71.34
C PRO A 6 -12.96 -16.56 71.02
N GLY A 7 -14.06 -16.13 71.64
CA GLY A 7 -15.39 -16.72 71.34
C GLY A 7 -15.87 -16.45 69.93
N PRO A 8 -16.94 -17.12 69.50
CA PRO A 8 -17.38 -17.06 68.09
C PRO A 8 -17.69 -15.61 67.61
N ILE A 9 -18.15 -14.75 68.51
CA ILE A 9 -18.38 -13.30 68.21
C ILE A 9 -17.07 -12.57 67.97
N GLY A 10 -15.99 -12.91 68.75
CA GLY A 10 -14.68 -12.31 68.53
C GLY A 10 -14.05 -12.73 67.19
N VAL A 11 -14.22 -14.00 66.79
CA VAL A 11 -13.75 -14.52 65.49
C VAL A 11 -14.50 -13.85 64.36
N ALA A 12 -15.82 -13.69 64.44
CA ALA A 12 -16.62 -13.01 63.45
C ALA A 12 -16.24 -11.52 63.28
N ALA A 13 -16.00 -10.83 64.36
CA ALA A 13 -15.56 -9.41 64.34
C ALA A 13 -14.17 -9.23 63.72
N VAL A 14 -13.23 -10.13 63.99
CA VAL A 14 -11.91 -10.13 63.34
C VAL A 14 -12.00 -10.46 61.88
N ALA A 15 -12.83 -11.43 61.47
CA ALA A 15 -13.05 -11.79 60.06
C ALA A 15 -13.67 -10.64 59.26
N LEU A 16 -14.65 -9.91 59.84
CA LEU A 16 -15.24 -8.72 59.21
C LEU A 16 -14.25 -7.57 59.08
N ALA A 17 -13.43 -7.33 60.10
CA ALA A 17 -12.42 -6.29 60.05
C ALA A 17 -11.30 -6.59 59.04
N VAL A 18 -10.82 -7.82 58.97
CA VAL A 18 -9.81 -8.28 57.98
C VAL A 18 -10.40 -8.29 56.58
N GLY A 19 -11.62 -8.79 56.41
CA GLY A 19 -12.32 -8.81 55.12
C GLY A 19 -12.61 -7.40 54.61
N GLY A 20 -13.04 -6.48 55.48
CA GLY A 20 -13.24 -5.08 55.14
C GLY A 20 -11.95 -4.36 54.74
N PHE A 21 -10.84 -4.63 55.47
CA PHE A 21 -9.55 -4.05 55.16
C PHE A 21 -8.99 -4.56 53.80
N ILE A 22 -9.15 -5.85 53.51
CA ILE A 22 -8.74 -6.43 52.20
C ILE A 22 -9.70 -5.99 51.10
N GLY A 23 -11.01 -5.96 51.36
CA GLY A 23 -12.03 -5.63 50.36
C GLY A 23 -12.04 -4.16 49.92
N VAL A 24 -11.80 -3.23 50.83
CA VAL A 24 -11.86 -1.79 50.58
C VAL A 24 -10.45 -1.16 50.50
N GLY A 25 -9.52 -1.62 51.32
CA GLY A 25 -8.18 -1.04 51.38
C GLY A 25 -7.32 -1.33 50.16
N THR A 26 -7.39 -2.53 49.60
CA THR A 26 -6.58 -2.91 48.42
C THR A 26 -6.94 -2.17 47.12
N PRO A 27 -8.23 -1.92 46.79
CA PRO A 27 -8.56 -1.09 45.63
C PRO A 27 -8.16 0.38 45.83
N LEU A 28 -8.26 0.93 47.04
CA LEU A 28 -7.84 2.31 47.31
C LEU A 28 -6.32 2.49 47.19
N VAL A 29 -5.53 1.56 47.70
CA VAL A 29 -4.07 1.58 47.55
C VAL A 29 -3.68 1.39 46.10
N ARG A 30 -4.31 0.46 45.37
CA ARG A 30 -4.09 0.30 43.93
C ARG A 30 -4.47 1.55 43.11
N ALA A 31 -5.54 2.24 43.48
CA ALA A 31 -5.95 3.47 42.84
C ALA A 31 -4.96 4.61 43.09
N SER A 32 -4.38 4.69 44.29
CA SER A 32 -3.37 5.71 44.63
C SER A 32 -1.99 5.43 44.04
N MET A 33 -1.68 4.17 43.71
CA MET A 33 -0.43 3.77 43.06
C MET A 33 -0.45 3.85 41.54
N ARG A 34 -1.61 4.14 40.95
CA ARG A 34 -1.68 4.32 39.47
C ARG A 34 -1.10 5.69 39.12
N PRO A 35 -0.12 5.77 38.21
CA PRO A 35 0.50 7.04 37.81
C PRO A 35 -0.47 7.97 37.06
N TRP A 36 -1.70 7.52 36.79
CA TRP A 36 -2.75 8.26 36.10
C TRP A 36 -4.10 7.98 36.81
N ARG A 37 -4.88 9.00 36.98
CA ARG A 37 -6.25 8.91 37.52
C ARG A 37 -7.23 8.82 36.37
N LEU A 38 -8.23 7.93 36.48
CA LEU A 38 -9.35 7.92 35.53
C LEU A 38 -10.04 9.29 35.59
N GLY A 39 -10.06 10.06 34.50
CA GLY A 39 -10.61 11.41 34.45
C GLY A 39 -9.57 12.54 34.35
N GLU A 40 -8.28 12.27 34.64
CA GLU A 40 -7.18 13.20 34.34
C GLU A 40 -6.51 12.92 33.01
N PHE A 41 -6.92 11.86 32.31
CA PHE A 41 -6.61 11.73 30.88
C PHE A 41 -7.52 12.71 30.15
N ASP A 42 -7.06 13.95 30.08
CA ASP A 42 -7.55 14.89 29.09
C ASP A 42 -7.12 14.31 27.73
N PRO A 43 -8.03 13.73 26.89
CA PRO A 43 -7.70 13.38 25.52
C PRO A 43 -7.39 14.63 24.69
N ALA A 44 -7.71 15.79 25.22
CA ALA A 44 -7.19 17.10 24.90
C ALA A 44 -5.94 17.46 25.74
N GLY A 45 -5.16 16.52 26.20
CA GLY A 45 -3.74 16.74 26.53
C GLY A 45 -2.98 17.28 25.33
N ALA A 46 -3.59 17.22 24.21
CA ALA A 46 -3.57 18.22 23.15
C ALA A 46 -4.51 19.42 23.41
N ARG A 47 -4.65 19.94 24.61
CA ARG A 47 -4.81 21.40 24.70
C ARG A 47 -3.54 21.94 24.07
N MET A 48 -3.65 22.22 22.79
CA MET A 48 -2.71 23.11 22.12
C MET A 48 -2.72 24.33 22.96
N VAL A 49 -1.70 24.45 23.81
CA VAL A 49 -1.44 25.70 24.50
C VAL A 49 -1.27 26.67 23.34
N GLU A 50 -2.24 27.52 23.19
CA GLU A 50 -2.26 28.57 22.16
C GLU A 50 -0.94 29.34 22.35
N GLY A 51 -0.03 29.24 21.35
CA GLY A 51 1.30 29.83 21.43
C GLY A 51 2.49 28.85 21.51
N ILE A 52 2.31 27.54 21.63
CA ILE A 52 3.44 26.62 21.43
C ILE A 52 3.62 26.33 19.96
N ALA A 53 4.79 26.67 19.43
CA ALA A 53 5.18 26.31 18.07
C ALA A 53 5.03 24.80 17.87
N ALA A 54 4.25 24.40 16.89
CA ALA A 54 3.99 22.99 16.60
C ALA A 54 4.17 22.71 15.09
N PRO A 55 4.70 21.53 14.74
CA PRO A 55 4.73 21.11 13.34
C PRO A 55 3.31 20.89 12.85
N LYS A 56 3.06 21.17 11.59
CA LYS A 56 1.79 20.92 10.92
C LYS A 56 2.05 20.42 9.51
N VAL A 57 1.74 19.18 9.26
CA VAL A 57 1.89 18.60 7.94
C VAL A 57 0.71 18.97 7.04
N ASP A 58 1.03 19.43 5.84
CA ASP A 58 0.11 19.63 4.75
C ASP A 58 0.52 18.75 3.57
N ALA A 59 -0.38 17.88 3.14
CA ALA A 59 -0.25 17.05 1.95
C ALA A 59 -1.55 17.19 1.16
N PRO A 60 -1.57 18.07 0.16
CA PRO A 60 -2.79 18.44 -0.56
C PRO A 60 -3.35 17.29 -1.39
N SER A 61 -2.50 16.37 -1.82
CA SER A 61 -2.91 15.13 -2.46
C SER A 61 -2.19 13.95 -1.82
N THR A 62 -2.93 12.89 -1.53
CA THR A 62 -2.41 11.62 -1.02
C THR A 62 -2.82 10.44 -1.90
N GLN A 63 -3.51 10.70 -3.01
CA GLN A 63 -3.94 9.69 -3.96
C GLN A 63 -3.62 10.15 -5.37
N PHE A 64 -3.19 9.21 -6.20
CA PHE A 64 -2.93 9.42 -7.61
C PHE A 64 -3.47 8.25 -8.41
N ALA A 65 -4.35 8.56 -9.38
CA ALA A 65 -4.89 7.60 -10.33
C ALA A 65 -4.16 7.77 -11.67
N PHE A 66 -3.34 6.78 -12.06
CA PHE A 66 -2.58 6.86 -13.31
C PHE A 66 -3.39 6.40 -14.54
N GLY A 67 -4.65 5.94 -14.33
CA GLY A 67 -5.47 5.43 -15.43
C GLY A 67 -5.06 4.03 -15.85
N THR A 68 -4.44 3.88 -17.02
CA THR A 68 -4.05 2.58 -17.58
C THR A 68 -2.59 2.61 -17.99
N MET A 69 -1.84 1.56 -17.63
CA MET A 69 -0.44 1.36 -18.02
C MET A 69 -0.20 -0.06 -18.57
N GLY A 70 0.80 -0.23 -19.42
CA GLY A 70 1.20 -1.54 -19.93
C GLY A 70 1.88 -2.42 -18.89
N GLU A 71 1.71 -3.73 -18.98
CA GLU A 71 2.46 -4.69 -18.17
C GLU A 71 3.97 -4.54 -18.45
N GLY A 72 4.77 -4.47 -17.39
CA GLY A 72 6.21 -4.22 -17.46
C GLY A 72 6.60 -2.74 -17.49
N ALA A 73 5.67 -1.83 -17.80
CA ALA A 73 5.93 -0.40 -17.78
C ALA A 73 6.24 0.10 -16.35
N GLU A 74 7.05 1.14 -16.28
CA GLU A 74 7.38 1.83 -15.03
C GLU A 74 6.85 3.25 -15.10
N GLU A 75 6.24 3.69 -14.00
CA GLU A 75 5.78 5.06 -13.85
C GLU A 75 6.25 5.64 -12.51
N THR A 76 6.22 6.96 -12.44
CA THR A 76 6.65 7.70 -11.26
C THR A 76 5.70 8.86 -11.02
N HIS A 77 5.36 9.09 -9.74
CA HIS A 77 4.58 10.25 -9.33
C HIS A 77 5.22 10.93 -8.11
N GLU A 78 5.11 12.24 -8.04
CA GLU A 78 5.62 13.05 -6.94
C GLU A 78 4.47 13.62 -6.13
N PHE A 79 4.43 13.29 -4.84
CA PHE A 79 3.54 13.92 -3.87
C PHE A 79 4.30 15.01 -3.13
N VAL A 80 3.63 16.13 -2.88
CA VAL A 80 4.21 17.24 -2.12
C VAL A 80 3.78 17.13 -0.66
N ILE A 81 4.77 17.23 0.23
CA ILE A 81 4.58 17.32 1.69
C ILE A 81 5.15 18.65 2.13
N ARG A 82 4.36 19.49 2.79
CA ARG A 82 4.76 20.80 3.28
C ARG A 82 4.60 20.90 4.79
N ASN A 83 5.51 21.60 5.44
CA ASN A 83 5.33 22.04 6.81
C ASN A 83 4.60 23.40 6.83
N SER A 84 3.33 23.41 7.21
CA SER A 84 2.52 24.61 7.39
C SER A 84 2.41 25.06 8.86
N GLY A 85 3.24 24.46 9.74
CA GLY A 85 3.34 24.80 11.15
C GLY A 85 4.49 25.76 11.46
N ASP A 86 4.67 26.04 12.74
CA ASP A 86 5.65 26.99 13.26
C ASP A 86 6.85 26.31 13.91
N ALA A 87 6.90 24.96 13.96
CA ALA A 87 8.02 24.15 14.44
C ALA A 87 8.49 23.18 13.35
N PRO A 88 9.74 22.69 13.40
CA PRO A 88 10.26 21.74 12.45
C PRO A 88 9.42 20.46 12.36
N LEU A 89 9.03 20.07 11.15
CA LEU A 89 8.29 18.85 10.83
C LEU A 89 9.28 17.75 10.47
N LYS A 90 9.34 16.70 11.29
CA LYS A 90 10.08 15.49 10.99
C LYS A 90 9.18 14.54 10.20
N ILE A 91 9.65 14.10 9.06
CA ILE A 91 9.02 13.05 8.25
C ILE A 91 9.95 11.84 8.17
N THR A 92 9.37 10.65 8.33
CA THR A 92 10.13 9.39 8.32
C THR A 92 9.45 8.42 7.38
N ARG A 93 10.24 7.74 6.58
CA ARG A 93 9.74 6.70 5.68
C ARG A 93 9.19 5.51 6.47
N GLY A 94 7.95 5.13 6.19
CA GLY A 94 7.31 3.92 6.73
C GLY A 94 7.34 2.75 5.74
N ALA A 95 6.44 1.80 5.95
CA ALA A 95 6.30 0.64 5.10
C ALA A 95 5.77 1.02 3.71
N THR A 96 6.26 0.30 2.69
CA THR A 96 5.75 0.33 1.32
C THR A 96 5.20 -1.03 0.94
N SER A 97 4.16 -1.05 0.11
CA SER A 97 3.73 -2.31 -0.49
C SER A 97 4.78 -2.80 -1.50
N CYS A 98 4.96 -4.11 -1.61
CA CYS A 98 6.09 -4.82 -2.23
C CYS A 98 6.52 -4.43 -3.67
N SER A 99 5.83 -3.55 -4.36
CA SER A 99 6.17 -3.14 -5.72
C SER A 99 6.40 -1.64 -5.90
N CYS A 100 6.21 -0.85 -4.85
CA CYS A 100 6.59 0.56 -4.84
C CYS A 100 7.99 0.72 -4.24
N THR A 101 8.85 1.42 -4.95
CA THR A 101 10.08 1.96 -4.36
C THR A 101 9.78 3.41 -4.01
N VAL A 102 9.89 3.75 -2.73
CA VAL A 102 10.01 5.14 -2.33
C VAL A 102 11.44 5.53 -2.67
N SER A 103 11.62 6.24 -3.75
CA SER A 103 12.87 6.93 -3.99
C SER A 103 12.82 8.22 -3.18
N ASP A 104 13.88 8.49 -2.51
CA ASP A 104 14.21 9.59 -1.61
C ASP A 104 13.27 10.81 -1.54
N PHE A 105 13.20 11.41 -0.34
CA PHE A 105 12.62 12.73 -0.19
C PHE A 105 13.54 13.75 -0.89
N GLU A 106 13.22 14.17 -2.10
CA GLU A 106 13.94 15.27 -2.74
C GLU A 106 13.54 16.59 -2.10
N SER A 107 14.50 17.32 -1.59
CA SER A 107 14.33 18.71 -1.20
C SER A 107 15.53 19.51 -1.64
N SER A 108 15.29 20.79 -1.81
CA SER A 108 16.30 21.78 -2.17
C SER A 108 17.32 22.06 -1.04
N GLU A 109 17.04 21.66 0.21
CA GLU A 109 17.88 21.96 1.38
C GLU A 109 17.76 20.85 2.44
N GLY A 110 18.92 20.36 2.90
CA GLY A 110 19.07 19.48 4.07
C GLY A 110 19.37 18.03 3.76
N GLY A 111 20.41 17.53 4.40
CA GLY A 111 20.93 16.18 4.24
C GLY A 111 19.90 15.11 4.57
N ASP A 112 19.81 14.15 3.66
CA ASP A 112 19.05 12.92 3.83
C ASP A 112 19.88 11.98 4.72
N THR A 113 19.36 11.64 5.88
CA THR A 113 19.96 10.64 6.75
C THR A 113 18.95 9.51 6.91
N ASP A 114 19.16 8.41 6.17
CA ASP A 114 18.55 7.10 6.42
C ASP A 114 17.00 7.08 6.47
N GLY A 115 16.36 7.78 5.50
CA GLY A 115 14.90 7.77 5.37
C GLY A 115 14.15 8.73 6.30
N GLU A 116 14.86 9.63 6.97
CA GLU A 116 14.28 10.72 7.75
C GLU A 116 14.60 12.07 7.13
N LYS A 117 13.63 12.99 7.20
CA LYS A 117 13.82 14.36 6.77
C LYS A 117 13.19 15.35 7.72
N LEU A 118 13.89 16.47 7.94
CA LEU A 118 13.39 17.60 8.72
C LEU A 118 13.00 18.72 7.76
N LEU A 119 11.78 19.21 7.89
CA LEU A 119 11.26 20.34 7.13
C LEU A 119 11.07 21.53 8.07
N GLU A 120 11.80 22.61 7.84
CA GLU A 120 11.61 23.86 8.55
C GLU A 120 10.20 24.45 8.27
N PRO A 121 9.69 25.35 9.10
CA PRO A 121 8.44 26.05 8.86
C PRO A 121 8.39 26.65 7.45
N GLY A 122 7.34 26.33 6.69
CA GLY A 122 7.15 26.77 5.30
C GLY A 122 7.86 25.90 4.25
N ALA A 123 8.81 25.06 4.63
CA ALA A 123 9.53 24.18 3.70
C ALA A 123 8.64 23.06 3.16
N ALA A 124 9.01 22.54 1.99
CA ALA A 124 8.34 21.41 1.36
C ALA A 124 9.35 20.36 0.88
N ALA A 125 8.92 19.12 0.86
CA ALA A 125 9.63 18.00 0.24
C ALA A 125 8.73 17.30 -0.76
N LYS A 126 9.35 16.64 -1.74
CA LYS A 126 8.68 15.78 -2.70
C LYS A 126 8.93 14.32 -2.32
N LEU A 127 7.85 13.58 -2.15
CA LEU A 127 7.88 12.13 -2.02
C LEU A 127 7.69 11.53 -3.41
N ARG A 128 8.74 10.96 -3.96
CA ARG A 128 8.68 10.29 -5.27
C ARG A 128 8.36 8.82 -5.07
N LEU A 129 7.25 8.37 -5.65
CA LEU A 129 6.89 6.97 -5.74
C LEU A 129 7.12 6.46 -7.15
N LYS A 130 7.88 5.37 -7.26
CA LYS A 130 8.11 4.65 -8.52
C LYS A 130 7.47 3.27 -8.40
N TRP A 131 6.71 2.86 -9.43
CA TRP A 131 6.08 1.55 -9.48
C TRP A 131 6.21 0.92 -10.85
N ARG A 132 6.00 -0.40 -10.89
CA ARG A 132 6.03 -1.20 -12.11
C ARG A 132 4.78 -2.05 -12.20
N GLY A 133 4.12 -2.05 -13.33
CA GLY A 133 3.00 -2.93 -13.65
C GLY A 133 3.48 -4.36 -13.88
N LYS A 134 3.38 -5.24 -12.86
CA LYS A 134 3.90 -6.62 -12.95
C LYS A 134 2.92 -7.60 -13.58
N LYS A 135 1.62 -7.35 -13.48
CA LYS A 135 0.57 -8.27 -13.93
C LYS A 135 -0.68 -7.49 -14.27
N GLY A 136 -1.33 -7.87 -15.36
CA GLY A 136 -2.60 -7.27 -15.77
C GLY A 136 -3.69 -7.35 -14.70
N GLY A 137 -4.52 -6.32 -14.63
CA GLY A 137 -5.62 -6.16 -13.69
C GLY A 137 -5.56 -4.87 -12.89
N ALA A 138 -6.43 -4.76 -11.89
CA ALA A 138 -6.44 -3.62 -10.99
C ALA A 138 -5.13 -3.52 -10.20
N PHE A 139 -4.58 -2.33 -10.17
CA PHE A 139 -3.33 -2.02 -9.48
C PHE A 139 -3.61 -0.99 -8.38
N ARG A 140 -3.15 -1.28 -7.17
CA ARG A 140 -3.20 -0.36 -6.04
C ARG A 140 -1.99 -0.61 -5.16
N GLN A 141 -1.22 0.43 -4.93
CA GLN A 141 -0.04 0.41 -4.08
C GLN A 141 -0.06 1.58 -3.13
N GLN A 142 0.61 1.42 -2.00
CA GLN A 142 0.65 2.45 -0.98
C GLN A 142 2.04 2.59 -0.35
N ALA A 143 2.33 3.79 0.08
CA ALA A 143 3.51 4.14 0.87
C ALA A 143 3.08 4.92 2.11
N THR A 144 3.62 4.57 3.24
CA THR A 144 3.37 5.23 4.52
C THR A 144 4.51 6.19 4.84
N VAL A 145 4.17 7.37 5.32
CA VAL A 145 5.09 8.35 5.88
C VAL A 145 4.64 8.68 7.28
N PHE A 146 5.54 8.55 8.26
CA PHE A 146 5.30 8.98 9.63
C PHE A 146 5.74 10.43 9.81
N THR A 147 5.04 11.14 10.70
CA THR A 147 5.34 12.53 11.00
C THR A 147 5.33 12.77 12.52
N ASN A 148 5.95 13.85 12.97
CA ASN A 148 5.84 14.31 14.34
C ASN A 148 4.69 15.32 14.55
N ASP A 149 3.81 15.50 13.55
CA ASP A 149 2.56 16.25 13.74
C ASP A 149 1.58 15.41 14.58
N PRO A 150 1.21 15.84 15.80
CA PRO A 150 0.32 15.05 16.64
C PRO A 150 -1.10 14.88 16.08
N ARG A 151 -1.51 15.74 15.14
CA ARG A 151 -2.82 15.65 14.48
C ARG A 151 -2.82 14.68 13.32
N ARG A 152 -1.65 14.44 12.71
CA ARG A 152 -1.51 13.58 11.54
C ARG A 152 -0.19 12.81 11.58
N PRO A 153 -0.05 11.90 12.56
CA PRO A 153 1.21 11.17 12.82
C PRO A 153 1.56 10.20 11.69
N GLU A 154 0.60 9.87 10.84
CA GLU A 154 0.75 8.96 9.72
C GLU A 154 0.02 9.50 8.49
N ILE A 155 0.66 9.38 7.33
CA ILE A 155 0.08 9.70 6.02
C ILE A 155 0.29 8.50 5.11
N VAL A 156 -0.80 8.04 4.48
CA VAL A 156 -0.75 6.97 3.49
C VAL A 156 -0.94 7.57 2.11
N PHE A 157 0.08 7.43 1.27
CA PHE A 157 0.05 7.79 -0.14
C PHE A 157 -0.34 6.59 -0.97
N VAL A 158 -1.26 6.77 -1.91
CA VAL A 158 -1.81 5.69 -2.73
C VAL A 158 -1.64 6.01 -4.19
N VAL A 159 -1.16 5.05 -4.96
CA VAL A 159 -1.20 5.06 -6.43
C VAL A 159 -2.09 3.93 -6.90
N GLU A 160 -2.98 4.20 -7.83
CA GLU A 160 -3.94 3.22 -8.31
C GLU A 160 -4.25 3.41 -9.80
N GLY A 161 -4.66 2.33 -10.44
CA GLY A 161 -5.02 2.32 -11.85
C GLY A 161 -5.26 0.91 -12.35
N PHE A 162 -5.10 0.71 -13.63
CA PHE A 162 -5.29 -0.57 -14.28
C PHE A 162 -4.09 -0.93 -15.14
N VAL A 163 -3.53 -2.11 -14.91
CA VAL A 163 -2.43 -2.65 -15.72
C VAL A 163 -3.04 -3.52 -16.81
N VAL A 164 -2.69 -3.25 -18.06
CA VAL A 164 -3.10 -4.07 -19.21
C VAL A 164 -1.91 -4.87 -19.71
N PRO A 165 -2.10 -6.11 -20.18
CA PRO A 165 -1.04 -6.86 -20.81
C PRO A 165 -0.57 -6.10 -22.08
N ILE A 166 0.70 -6.23 -22.44
CA ILE A 166 1.26 -5.59 -23.64
C ILE A 166 0.55 -6.15 -24.89
N TRP A 167 0.16 -7.41 -24.82
CA TRP A 167 -0.61 -8.09 -25.86
C TRP A 167 -1.53 -9.15 -25.25
N LYS A 168 -2.56 -9.52 -25.98
CA LYS A 168 -3.53 -10.58 -25.65
C LYS A 168 -3.83 -11.38 -26.89
N ALA A 169 -3.75 -12.71 -26.81
CA ALA A 169 -4.21 -13.60 -27.87
C ALA A 169 -5.62 -14.12 -27.58
N GLU A 170 -6.46 -14.20 -28.60
CA GLU A 170 -7.82 -14.73 -28.48
C GLU A 170 -8.14 -15.64 -29.71
N PRO A 171 -8.28 -16.97 -29.48
CA PRO A 171 -8.10 -17.69 -28.24
C PRO A 171 -6.64 -17.70 -27.76
N LYS A 172 -6.46 -17.80 -26.45
CA LYS A 172 -5.14 -17.82 -25.82
C LYS A 172 -4.30 -19.05 -26.19
N SER A 173 -4.97 -20.15 -26.50
CA SER A 173 -4.38 -21.41 -26.98
C SER A 173 -5.29 -22.06 -27.98
N ILE A 174 -4.70 -22.69 -29.00
CA ILE A 174 -5.40 -23.45 -30.01
C ILE A 174 -5.08 -24.94 -29.78
N VAL A 175 -6.10 -25.74 -29.55
CA VAL A 175 -5.96 -27.18 -29.41
C VAL A 175 -6.47 -27.86 -30.66
N LEU A 176 -5.59 -28.56 -31.35
CA LEU A 176 -5.93 -29.36 -32.54
C LEU A 176 -6.09 -30.82 -32.11
N THR A 177 -7.33 -31.31 -32.06
CA THR A 177 -7.64 -32.69 -31.58
C THR A 177 -7.51 -33.76 -32.65
N SER A 178 -7.50 -33.38 -33.93
CA SER A 178 -7.37 -34.33 -35.03
C SER A 178 -6.66 -33.66 -36.19
N ILE A 179 -5.46 -34.09 -36.48
CA ILE A 179 -4.70 -33.65 -37.65
C ILE A 179 -4.76 -34.79 -38.70
N PRO A 180 -5.32 -34.53 -39.87
CA PRO A 180 -5.38 -35.56 -40.91
C PRO A 180 -3.96 -35.89 -41.39
N SER A 181 -3.75 -37.15 -41.78
CA SER A 181 -2.46 -37.64 -42.28
C SER A 181 -2.08 -37.05 -43.63
N GLN A 182 -3.06 -36.53 -44.36
CA GLN A 182 -2.86 -35.80 -45.62
C GLN A 182 -3.63 -34.48 -45.54
N GLY A 183 -2.96 -33.39 -45.92
CA GLY A 183 -3.49 -32.04 -45.80
C GLY A 183 -3.07 -31.33 -44.56
N GLY A 184 -3.57 -30.14 -44.35
CA GLY A 184 -3.26 -29.29 -43.18
C GLY A 184 -4.51 -28.87 -42.44
N VAL A 185 -4.34 -28.47 -41.17
CA VAL A 185 -5.38 -27.84 -40.36
C VAL A 185 -5.06 -26.35 -40.26
N LYS A 186 -6.05 -25.52 -40.53
CA LYS A 186 -5.94 -24.06 -40.39
C LYS A 186 -6.61 -23.62 -39.11
N ALA A 187 -5.90 -22.84 -38.30
CA ALA A 187 -6.44 -22.22 -37.11
C ALA A 187 -6.09 -20.73 -37.11
N THR A 188 -6.92 -19.94 -36.46
CA THR A 188 -6.75 -18.48 -36.39
C THR A 188 -6.83 -18.03 -34.97
N SER A 189 -5.95 -17.11 -34.59
CA SER A 189 -5.99 -16.40 -33.31
C SER A 189 -5.81 -14.92 -33.57
N ARG A 190 -6.57 -14.09 -32.85
CA ARG A 190 -6.39 -12.64 -32.88
C ARG A 190 -5.42 -12.25 -31.79
N ILE A 191 -4.48 -11.37 -32.12
CA ILE A 191 -3.55 -10.82 -31.15
C ILE A 191 -3.82 -9.32 -31.04
N PHE A 192 -4.30 -8.88 -29.90
CA PHE A 192 -4.52 -7.46 -29.59
C PHE A 192 -3.28 -6.90 -28.89
N THR A 193 -2.93 -5.65 -29.17
CA THR A 193 -1.87 -4.91 -28.47
C THR A 193 -2.44 -3.70 -27.77
N TYR A 194 -1.78 -3.31 -26.67
CA TYR A 194 -2.16 -2.20 -25.80
C TYR A 194 -1.03 -1.16 -25.71
N GLY A 195 0.00 -1.28 -26.55
CA GLY A 195 1.11 -0.35 -26.66
C GLY A 195 1.01 0.53 -27.91
N GLU A 196 1.95 1.42 -28.09
CA GLU A 196 1.99 2.34 -29.23
C GLU A 196 2.42 1.64 -30.54
N GLU A 197 3.17 0.54 -30.43
CA GLU A 197 3.68 -0.18 -31.60
C GLU A 197 2.74 -1.32 -32.00
N PRO A 198 2.50 -1.51 -33.32
CA PRO A 198 1.72 -2.64 -33.80
C PRO A 198 2.45 -3.97 -33.51
N PRO A 199 1.70 -5.06 -33.27
CA PRO A 199 2.30 -6.35 -32.97
C PRO A 199 3.01 -6.91 -34.20
N GLN A 200 4.19 -7.50 -33.97
CA GLN A 200 4.92 -8.23 -35.00
C GLN A 200 5.16 -9.66 -34.55
N VAL A 201 4.75 -10.62 -35.36
CA VAL A 201 5.05 -12.04 -35.11
C VAL A 201 6.39 -12.36 -35.75
N ALA A 202 7.42 -12.54 -34.93
CA ALA A 202 8.78 -12.86 -35.42
C ALA A 202 8.91 -14.32 -35.88
N GLY A 203 8.07 -15.22 -35.40
CA GLY A 203 8.11 -16.64 -35.79
C GLY A 203 7.24 -17.51 -34.89
N ILE A 204 7.14 -18.77 -35.27
CA ILE A 204 6.46 -19.82 -34.52
C ILE A 204 7.49 -20.89 -34.14
N THR A 205 7.51 -21.27 -32.87
CA THR A 205 8.35 -22.35 -32.37
C THR A 205 7.45 -23.53 -31.99
N THR A 206 7.79 -24.71 -32.49
CA THR A 206 7.15 -25.96 -32.06
C THR A 206 8.05 -26.63 -31.01
N PRO A 207 7.55 -26.95 -29.79
CA PRO A 207 8.37 -27.53 -28.72
C PRO A 207 8.88 -28.93 -29.03
N ASP A 208 8.19 -29.72 -29.88
CA ASP A 208 8.57 -31.09 -30.22
C ASP A 208 9.30 -31.11 -31.56
N ALA A 209 10.62 -31.02 -31.51
CA ALA A 209 11.51 -30.98 -32.69
C ALA A 209 11.71 -32.34 -33.40
N GLU A 210 11.04 -33.42 -32.98
CA GLU A 210 11.22 -34.76 -33.59
C GLU A 210 10.48 -34.94 -34.91
N SER A 211 9.57 -34.03 -35.27
CA SER A 211 8.95 -33.99 -36.58
C SER A 211 8.75 -32.55 -36.99
N PRO A 212 9.54 -32.00 -37.89
CA PRO A 212 9.33 -30.67 -38.43
C PRO A 212 8.09 -30.69 -39.34
N GLN A 213 6.92 -30.68 -38.72
CA GLN A 213 5.70 -30.34 -39.44
C GLN A 213 5.83 -28.87 -39.85
N ALA A 214 5.77 -28.62 -41.15
CA ALA A 214 5.88 -27.28 -41.69
C ALA A 214 4.70 -26.42 -41.18
N VAL A 215 4.93 -25.67 -40.14
CA VAL A 215 3.96 -24.70 -39.64
C VAL A 215 4.24 -23.40 -40.39
N SER A 216 3.30 -22.94 -41.17
CA SER A 216 3.33 -21.62 -41.80
C SER A 216 2.29 -20.73 -41.14
N PHE A 217 2.59 -19.43 -41.06
CA PHE A 217 1.64 -18.46 -40.57
C PHE A 217 1.54 -17.27 -41.51
N THR A 218 0.40 -16.63 -41.46
CA THR A 218 0.12 -15.38 -42.20
C THR A 218 -0.51 -14.42 -41.20
N THR A 219 -0.03 -13.20 -41.16
CA THR A 219 -0.59 -12.14 -40.31
C THR A 219 -1.40 -11.18 -41.18
N THR A 220 -2.53 -10.75 -40.67
CA THR A 220 -3.40 -9.76 -41.32
C THR A 220 -3.80 -8.73 -40.25
N PRO A 221 -3.60 -7.43 -40.48
CA PRO A 221 -4.04 -6.41 -39.55
C PRO A 221 -5.54 -6.52 -39.25
N LEU A 222 -5.92 -6.37 -37.98
CA LEU A 222 -7.32 -6.31 -37.60
C LEU A 222 -7.93 -4.97 -38.02
N SER A 223 -9.22 -5.01 -38.37
CA SER A 223 -9.98 -3.80 -38.68
C SER A 223 -10.15 -2.91 -37.46
N ALA A 224 -10.38 -1.61 -37.67
CA ALA A 224 -10.65 -0.67 -36.57
C ALA A 224 -11.86 -1.08 -35.72
N GLU A 225 -12.87 -1.71 -36.32
CA GLU A 225 -14.04 -2.20 -35.59
C GLU A 225 -13.72 -3.38 -34.68
N GLU A 226 -12.84 -4.28 -35.11
CA GLU A 226 -12.40 -5.42 -34.30
C GLU A 226 -11.55 -4.97 -33.14
N ILE A 227 -10.64 -4.01 -33.35
CA ILE A 227 -9.80 -3.41 -32.29
C ILE A 227 -10.69 -2.69 -31.27
N ALA A 228 -11.69 -1.92 -31.73
CA ALA A 228 -12.59 -1.17 -30.84
C ALA A 228 -13.45 -2.06 -29.92
N ARG A 229 -13.66 -3.33 -30.26
CA ARG A 229 -14.39 -4.30 -29.43
C ARG A 229 -13.57 -4.73 -28.20
N GLU A 230 -12.25 -4.68 -28.30
CA GLU A 230 -11.36 -4.98 -27.17
C GLU A 230 -10.99 -3.70 -26.43
N ARG A 231 -11.43 -3.62 -25.17
CA ARG A 231 -11.27 -2.42 -24.35
C ARG A 231 -9.79 -2.07 -24.12
N GLY A 232 -9.39 -0.91 -24.60
CA GLY A 232 -8.05 -0.38 -24.42
C GLY A 232 -7.02 -0.90 -25.44
N ALA A 233 -7.42 -1.74 -26.41
CA ALA A 233 -6.54 -2.14 -27.49
C ALA A 233 -6.23 -0.96 -28.41
N THR A 234 -4.97 -0.85 -28.81
CA THR A 234 -4.47 0.18 -29.73
C THR A 234 -4.15 -0.36 -31.12
N GLY A 235 -4.02 -1.68 -31.24
CA GLY A 235 -3.75 -2.38 -32.49
C GLY A 235 -4.02 -3.87 -32.39
N GLY A 236 -3.82 -4.58 -33.49
CA GLY A 236 -3.97 -6.03 -33.53
C GLY A 236 -3.72 -6.64 -34.91
N ILE A 237 -3.47 -7.95 -34.93
CA ILE A 237 -3.30 -8.80 -36.10
C ILE A 237 -4.07 -10.10 -35.93
#